data_33217a1ea13d28b9c276597a034bc48f
#
_entry.id   33217a1ea13d28b9c276597a034bc48f
#
_cell.length_a   1.000
_cell.length_b   1.000
_cell.length_c   1.000
_cell.angle_alpha   90.00
_cell.angle_beta   90.00
_cell.angle_gamma   90.00
#
_symmetry.space_group_name_H-M   'P 1'
#
loop_
_entity.id
_entity.type
_entity.pdbx_description
1 polymer ?
#
loop_
_entity_poly.entity_id
_entity_poly.type
_entity_poly.pdbx_seq_one_letter_code
_entity_poly.pdbx_strand_id
1 'polypeptide(L)'
;VWKPSEVGKVLLDTILHEVAVRGNAWSTVKGEMYAIRHHNIARGMPDPLANKLRYKQMMRALKKFRGPKQGKSPATRAMLMALCKDLDWEVNLDDLTEYAAVLVAFHFMLRSAEYCARLKAGKFDLDRVLRLMDIVFLLKGVVIKKDLMCADEVMITKGKQKASDGGEQRRHSASLLNKDLCVVRILALLVTKKGKSPQHL
;
A
#
# COMPACT_ATOMS: atom_id res chain seq x y z
N VAL A 1 -14.32 22.35 -35.03
CA VAL A 1 -12.95 22.38 -34.45
C VAL A 1 -12.95 23.42 -33.34
N TRP A 2 -12.69 23.00 -32.10
CA TRP A 2 -12.70 23.87 -30.91
C TRP A 2 -11.52 24.86 -30.98
N LYS A 3 -11.77 26.15 -30.71
CA LYS A 3 -10.69 27.12 -30.60
C LYS A 3 -9.85 26.85 -29.35
N PRO A 4 -8.52 27.03 -29.36
CA PRO A 4 -7.65 26.78 -28.21
C PRO A 4 -8.07 27.50 -26.91
N SER A 5 -8.71 28.68 -27.05
CA SER A 5 -9.27 29.47 -25.94
C SER A 5 -10.49 28.80 -25.29
N GLU A 6 -11.29 28.08 -26.06
CA GLU A 6 -12.49 27.38 -25.58
C GLU A 6 -12.11 26.08 -24.83
N VAL A 7 -11.12 25.35 -25.33
CA VAL A 7 -10.61 24.14 -24.66
C VAL A 7 -10.10 24.47 -23.25
N GLY A 8 -9.38 25.58 -23.12
CA GLY A 8 -8.90 26.02 -21.80
C GLY A 8 -10.04 26.37 -20.83
N LYS A 9 -11.13 26.97 -21.33
CA LYS A 9 -12.31 27.30 -20.51
C LYS A 9 -13.05 26.06 -20.04
N VAL A 10 -13.34 25.12 -20.95
CA VAL A 10 -14.00 23.85 -20.62
C VAL A 10 -13.20 23.06 -19.60
N LEU A 11 -11.89 23.01 -19.74
CA LEU A 11 -11.01 22.35 -18.76
C LEU A 11 -11.08 23.00 -17.36
N LEU A 12 -11.12 24.34 -17.30
CA LEU A 12 -11.26 25.05 -16.03
C LEU A 12 -12.60 24.75 -15.37
N ASP A 13 -13.69 24.76 -16.12
CA ASP A 13 -15.04 24.44 -15.63
C ASP A 13 -15.12 22.98 -15.16
N THR A 14 -14.52 22.04 -15.89
CA THR A 14 -14.42 20.62 -15.49
C THR A 14 -13.67 20.48 -14.16
N ILE A 15 -12.54 21.15 -14.00
CA ILE A 15 -11.77 21.10 -12.75
C ILE A 15 -12.59 21.65 -11.58
N LEU A 16 -13.26 22.77 -11.76
CA LEU A 16 -14.12 23.36 -10.73
C LEU A 16 -15.25 22.41 -10.35
N HIS A 17 -15.89 21.79 -11.34
CA HIS A 17 -16.93 20.78 -11.11
C HIS A 17 -16.42 19.58 -10.33
N GLU A 18 -15.28 18.99 -10.73
CA GLU A 18 -14.70 17.83 -10.07
C GLU A 18 -14.33 18.10 -8.61
N VAL A 19 -13.85 19.30 -8.30
CA VAL A 19 -13.47 19.67 -6.93
C VAL A 19 -14.66 20.15 -6.10
N ALA A 20 -15.48 21.06 -6.65
CA ALA A 20 -16.54 21.72 -5.89
C ALA A 20 -17.81 20.87 -5.78
N VAL A 21 -18.18 20.14 -6.82
CA VAL A 21 -19.40 19.34 -6.87
C VAL A 21 -19.15 17.89 -6.49
N ARG A 22 -18.17 17.24 -7.13
CA ARG A 22 -17.83 15.83 -6.87
C ARG A 22 -16.97 15.61 -5.66
N GLY A 23 -16.39 16.65 -5.10
CA GLY A 23 -15.56 16.52 -3.92
C GLY A 23 -14.21 15.83 -4.14
N ASN A 24 -13.77 15.61 -5.39
CA ASN A 24 -12.53 14.93 -5.71
C ASN A 24 -11.30 15.64 -5.13
N ALA A 25 -10.32 14.86 -4.70
CA ALA A 25 -9.07 15.42 -4.20
C ALA A 25 -8.34 16.18 -5.31
N TRP A 26 -7.77 17.35 -4.97
CA TRP A 26 -7.02 18.17 -5.94
C TRP A 26 -5.89 17.36 -6.65
N SER A 27 -5.28 16.38 -5.95
CA SER A 27 -4.25 15.49 -6.52
C SER A 27 -4.80 14.55 -7.59
N THR A 28 -6.05 14.10 -7.44
CA THR A 28 -6.78 13.29 -8.42
C THR A 28 -7.04 14.11 -9.67
N VAL A 29 -7.65 15.29 -9.49
CA VAL A 29 -7.95 16.21 -10.60
C VAL A 29 -6.68 16.62 -11.35
N LYS A 30 -5.58 16.86 -10.62
CA LYS A 30 -4.28 17.11 -11.24
C LYS A 30 -3.81 15.94 -12.11
N GLY A 31 -3.97 14.69 -11.63
CA GLY A 31 -3.64 13.49 -12.39
C GLY A 31 -4.45 13.37 -13.68
N GLU A 32 -5.75 13.59 -13.61
CA GLU A 32 -6.67 13.59 -14.76
C GLU A 32 -6.28 14.64 -15.79
N MET A 33 -5.96 15.85 -15.34
CA MET A 33 -5.52 16.94 -16.23
C MET A 33 -4.22 16.59 -16.96
N TYR A 34 -3.27 15.95 -16.28
CA TYR A 34 -2.04 15.49 -16.94
C TYR A 34 -2.32 14.33 -17.91
N ALA A 35 -3.26 13.44 -17.61
CA ALA A 35 -3.67 12.38 -18.53
C ALA A 35 -4.31 12.94 -19.81
N ILE A 36 -5.21 13.93 -19.68
CA ILE A 36 -5.82 14.65 -20.83
C ILE A 36 -4.73 15.36 -21.65
N ARG A 37 -3.81 16.03 -20.99
CA ARG A 37 -2.68 16.69 -21.67
C ARG A 37 -1.83 15.69 -22.47
N HIS A 38 -1.45 14.59 -21.83
CA HIS A 38 -0.65 13.54 -22.48
C HIS A 38 -1.38 12.95 -23.68
N HIS A 39 -2.67 12.67 -23.55
CA HIS A 39 -3.51 12.15 -24.62
C HIS A 39 -3.55 13.10 -25.83
N ASN A 40 -3.73 14.41 -25.60
CA ASN A 40 -3.78 15.41 -26.67
C ASN A 40 -2.43 15.51 -27.38
N ILE A 41 -1.33 15.65 -26.62
CA ILE A 41 0.01 15.76 -27.20
C ILE A 41 0.36 14.51 -28.02
N ALA A 42 0.05 13.30 -27.52
CA ALA A 42 0.29 12.04 -28.22
C ALA A 42 -0.47 11.93 -29.55
N ARG A 43 -1.57 12.69 -29.73
CA ARG A 43 -2.35 12.77 -30.98
C ARG A 43 -1.99 13.97 -31.85
N GLY A 44 -0.92 14.69 -31.53
CA GLY A 44 -0.51 15.89 -32.26
C GLY A 44 -1.45 17.10 -32.05
N MET A 45 -2.36 17.04 -31.06
CA MET A 45 -3.23 18.15 -30.73
C MET A 45 -2.51 19.20 -29.86
N PRO A 46 -2.96 20.46 -29.87
CA PRO A 46 -2.38 21.50 -29.02
C PRO A 46 -2.40 21.12 -27.54
N ASP A 47 -1.36 21.53 -26.79
CA ASP A 47 -1.31 21.36 -25.34
C ASP A 47 -2.48 22.10 -24.66
N PRO A 48 -3.48 21.41 -24.08
CA PRO A 48 -4.64 22.06 -23.46
C PRO A 48 -4.26 22.85 -22.20
N LEU A 49 -3.08 22.63 -21.65
CA LEU A 49 -2.53 23.35 -20.50
C LEU A 49 -1.47 24.41 -20.91
N ALA A 50 -1.44 24.80 -22.19
CA ALA A 50 -0.46 25.80 -22.71
C ALA A 50 -0.51 27.11 -21.92
N ASN A 51 -1.70 27.54 -21.45
CA ASN A 51 -1.83 28.70 -20.55
C ASN A 51 -1.46 28.32 -19.10
N LYS A 52 -0.18 28.03 -18.91
CA LYS A 52 0.37 27.58 -17.63
C LYS A 52 0.09 28.52 -16.45
N LEU A 53 -0.07 29.81 -16.68
CA LEU A 53 -0.27 30.81 -15.62
C LEU A 53 -1.66 30.63 -14.98
N ARG A 54 -2.73 30.65 -15.80
CA ARG A 54 -4.11 30.46 -15.31
C ARG A 54 -4.28 29.12 -14.62
N TYR A 55 -3.77 28.05 -15.23
CA TYR A 55 -3.79 26.73 -14.63
C TYR A 55 -3.08 26.70 -13.27
N LYS A 56 -1.86 27.26 -13.17
CA LYS A 56 -1.12 27.33 -11.89
C LYS A 56 -1.86 28.15 -10.84
N GLN A 57 -2.45 29.28 -11.22
CA GLN A 57 -3.22 30.12 -10.28
C GLN A 57 -4.44 29.37 -9.74
N MET A 58 -5.20 28.70 -10.60
CA MET A 58 -6.35 27.91 -10.21
C MET A 58 -5.96 26.73 -9.31
N MET A 59 -4.91 25.99 -9.66
CA MET A 59 -4.44 24.89 -8.83
C MET A 59 -3.92 25.34 -7.45
N ARG A 60 -3.37 26.56 -7.36
CA ARG A 60 -3.03 27.18 -6.07
C ARG A 60 -4.28 27.56 -5.27
N ALA A 61 -5.28 28.13 -5.92
CA ALA A 61 -6.55 28.49 -5.29
C ALA A 61 -7.27 27.26 -4.75
N LEU A 62 -7.39 26.19 -5.54
CA LEU A 62 -8.01 24.93 -5.13
C LEU A 62 -7.28 24.26 -3.95
N LYS A 63 -5.94 24.32 -3.95
CA LYS A 63 -5.15 23.82 -2.82
C LYS A 63 -5.41 24.60 -1.54
N LYS A 64 -5.57 25.92 -1.63
CA LYS A 64 -5.92 26.77 -0.49
C LYS A 64 -7.36 26.54 -0.01
N PHE A 65 -8.29 26.41 -0.95
CA PHE A 65 -9.71 26.20 -0.65
C PHE A 65 -9.97 24.90 0.16
N ARG A 66 -9.25 23.83 -0.14
CA ARG A 66 -9.40 22.56 0.59
C ARG A 66 -8.65 22.46 1.92
N GLY A 67 -7.85 23.45 2.25
CA GLY A 67 -7.03 23.43 3.44
C GLY A 67 -5.88 22.40 3.41
N PRO A 68 -5.15 22.24 4.51
CA PRO A 68 -4.07 21.27 4.61
C PRO A 68 -4.63 19.84 4.46
N LYS A 69 -3.87 18.97 3.78
CA LYS A 69 -4.20 17.54 3.77
C LYS A 69 -4.31 17.05 5.21
N GLN A 70 -5.44 16.47 5.56
CA GLN A 70 -5.51 15.68 6.78
C GLN A 70 -4.43 14.60 6.71
N GLY A 71 -3.48 14.65 7.63
CA GLY A 71 -2.49 13.61 7.79
C GLY A 71 -3.19 12.28 8.07
N LYS A 72 -2.72 11.20 7.45
CA LYS A 72 -3.18 9.87 7.83
C LYS A 72 -2.73 9.63 9.27
N SER A 73 -3.63 9.21 10.13
CA SER A 73 -3.26 8.76 11.46
C SER A 73 -2.37 7.53 11.38
N PRO A 74 -1.30 7.44 12.18
CA PRO A 74 -0.47 6.25 12.23
C PRO A 74 -1.30 5.08 12.76
N ALA A 75 -1.01 3.86 12.28
CA ALA A 75 -1.55 2.66 12.86
C ALA A 75 -1.06 2.54 14.31
N THR A 76 -1.97 2.25 15.22
CA THR A 76 -1.66 2.13 16.65
C THR A 76 -1.87 0.70 17.14
N ARG A 77 -1.23 0.36 18.27
CA ARG A 77 -1.46 -0.94 18.93
C ARG A 77 -2.95 -1.16 19.28
N ALA A 78 -3.65 -0.11 19.67
CA ALA A 78 -5.09 -0.19 19.97
C ALA A 78 -5.91 -0.61 18.74
N MET A 79 -5.57 -0.09 17.55
CA MET A 79 -6.22 -0.49 16.30
C MET A 79 -5.95 -1.97 15.96
N LEU A 80 -4.72 -2.47 16.19
CA LEU A 80 -4.41 -3.88 16.01
C LEU A 80 -5.17 -4.77 16.98
N MET A 81 -5.32 -4.34 18.23
CA MET A 81 -6.11 -5.07 19.23
C MET A 81 -7.60 -5.11 18.87
N ALA A 82 -8.15 -4.03 18.32
CA ALA A 82 -9.52 -4.02 17.81
C ALA A 82 -9.67 -5.01 16.65
N LEU A 83 -8.80 -4.93 15.64
CA LEU A 83 -8.80 -5.87 14.52
C LEU A 83 -8.67 -7.34 14.97
N CYS A 84 -7.81 -7.61 15.96
CA CYS A 84 -7.64 -8.95 16.53
C CYS A 84 -8.95 -9.52 17.12
N LYS A 85 -9.81 -8.66 17.67
CA LYS A 85 -11.11 -9.08 18.23
C LYS A 85 -12.19 -9.26 17.17
N ASP A 86 -12.08 -8.52 16.05
CA ASP A 86 -13.07 -8.55 14.97
C ASP A 86 -12.85 -9.74 14.01
N LEU A 87 -11.64 -10.33 13.99
CA LEU A 87 -11.28 -11.45 13.13
C LEU A 87 -11.31 -12.76 13.89
N ASP A 88 -11.86 -13.83 13.28
CA ASP A 88 -11.85 -15.19 13.82
C ASP A 88 -10.59 -15.95 13.34
N TRP A 89 -9.43 -15.35 13.57
CA TRP A 89 -8.13 -15.82 13.06
C TRP A 89 -7.67 -17.16 13.66
N GLU A 90 -8.24 -17.60 14.78
CA GLU A 90 -7.92 -18.92 15.36
C GLU A 90 -8.55 -20.06 14.56
N VAL A 91 -9.72 -19.85 13.98
CA VAL A 91 -10.50 -20.85 13.24
C VAL A 91 -10.44 -20.62 11.74
N ASN A 92 -10.65 -19.39 11.28
CA ASN A 92 -10.70 -19.02 9.88
C ASN A 92 -9.30 -18.74 9.32
N LEU A 93 -8.90 -19.47 8.27
CA LEU A 93 -7.59 -19.34 7.65
C LEU A 93 -7.43 -18.02 6.86
N ASP A 94 -8.51 -17.47 6.31
CA ASP A 94 -8.48 -16.21 5.57
C ASP A 94 -8.32 -15.04 6.56
N ASP A 95 -9.03 -15.07 7.68
CA ASP A 95 -8.87 -14.09 8.77
C ASP A 95 -7.46 -14.15 9.38
N LEU A 96 -6.92 -15.37 9.57
CA LEU A 96 -5.53 -15.54 10.01
C LEU A 96 -4.53 -14.94 9.00
N THR A 97 -4.79 -15.11 7.71
CA THR A 97 -3.93 -14.57 6.65
C THR A 97 -3.96 -13.03 6.66
N GLU A 98 -5.16 -12.46 6.74
CA GLU A 98 -5.33 -11.00 6.81
C GLU A 98 -4.68 -10.43 8.07
N TYR A 99 -4.90 -11.07 9.22
CA TYR A 99 -4.32 -10.65 10.48
C TYR A 99 -2.78 -10.73 10.47
N ALA A 100 -2.23 -11.83 9.96
CA ALA A 100 -0.78 -11.99 9.80
C ALA A 100 -0.18 -10.92 8.88
N ALA A 101 -0.84 -10.62 7.75
CA ALA A 101 -0.39 -9.58 6.82
C ALA A 101 -0.36 -8.19 7.48
N VAL A 102 -1.38 -7.84 8.27
CA VAL A 102 -1.43 -6.57 8.99
C VAL A 102 -0.35 -6.50 10.08
N LEU A 103 -0.14 -7.58 10.86
CA LEU A 103 0.91 -7.62 11.88
C LEU A 103 2.31 -7.50 11.25
N VAL A 104 2.57 -8.21 10.15
CA VAL A 104 3.83 -8.10 9.41
C VAL A 104 4.03 -6.67 8.90
N ALA A 105 3.01 -6.07 8.30
CA ALA A 105 3.08 -4.70 7.83
C ALA A 105 3.41 -3.71 8.95
N PHE A 106 2.81 -3.89 10.12
CA PHE A 106 3.02 -3.04 11.29
C PHE A 106 4.43 -3.21 11.88
N HIS A 107 4.83 -4.44 12.20
CA HIS A 107 6.09 -4.72 12.89
C HIS A 107 7.32 -4.49 12.01
N PHE A 108 7.22 -4.77 10.72
CA PHE A 108 8.32 -4.57 9.76
C PHE A 108 8.22 -3.25 8.99
N MET A 109 7.21 -2.41 9.28
CA MET A 109 6.94 -1.12 8.62
C MET A 109 6.89 -1.26 7.09
N LEU A 110 6.14 -2.26 6.61
CA LEU A 110 6.00 -2.51 5.19
C LEU A 110 5.00 -1.55 4.55
N ARG A 111 5.26 -1.18 3.29
CA ARG A 111 4.27 -0.48 2.47
C ARG A 111 3.24 -1.47 1.95
N SER A 112 2.01 -1.01 1.72
CA SER A 112 0.93 -1.89 1.21
C SER A 112 1.31 -2.69 -0.04
N ALA A 113 2.16 -2.16 -0.90
CA ALA A 113 2.66 -2.86 -2.08
C ALA A 113 3.71 -3.95 -1.80
N GLU A 114 4.18 -4.06 -0.56
CA GLU A 114 5.20 -5.03 -0.14
C GLU A 114 4.57 -6.27 0.53
N TYR A 115 3.29 -6.21 0.90
CA TYR A 115 2.56 -7.34 1.48
C TYR A 115 1.21 -7.63 0.81
N CYS A 116 0.69 -6.70 -0.01
CA CYS A 116 -0.51 -6.92 -0.81
C CYS A 116 -0.16 -6.97 -2.29
N ALA A 117 -0.49 -8.08 -2.95
CA ALA A 117 -0.35 -8.19 -4.40
C ALA A 117 -1.26 -7.18 -5.11
N ARG A 118 -0.71 -6.42 -6.05
CA ARG A 118 -1.47 -5.48 -6.86
C ARG A 118 -1.68 -6.05 -8.26
N LEU A 119 -2.92 -5.95 -8.73
CA LEU A 119 -3.23 -6.27 -10.11
C LEU A 119 -2.66 -5.16 -11.02
N LYS A 120 -1.75 -5.52 -11.92
CA LYS A 120 -1.15 -4.62 -12.90
C LYS A 120 -1.27 -5.25 -14.28
N ALA A 121 -2.01 -4.59 -15.18
CA ALA A 121 -2.26 -5.09 -16.54
C ALA A 121 -2.78 -6.56 -16.57
N GLY A 122 -3.70 -6.90 -15.66
CA GLY A 122 -4.30 -8.24 -15.57
C GLY A 122 -3.41 -9.31 -14.92
N LYS A 123 -2.22 -8.95 -14.43
CA LYS A 123 -1.31 -9.85 -13.70
C LYS A 123 -0.95 -9.28 -12.34
N PHE A 124 -0.78 -10.15 -11.35
CA PHE A 124 -0.25 -9.73 -10.05
C PHE A 124 1.26 -9.47 -10.14
N ASP A 125 1.70 -8.32 -9.62
CA ASP A 125 3.13 -7.99 -9.47
C ASP A 125 3.66 -8.67 -8.20
N LEU A 126 4.15 -9.89 -8.35
CA LEU A 126 4.54 -10.77 -7.25
C LEU A 126 6.00 -10.58 -6.80
N ASP A 127 6.82 -9.93 -7.62
CA ASP A 127 8.26 -9.74 -7.34
C ASP A 127 8.51 -8.85 -6.12
N ARG A 128 7.52 -8.07 -5.73
CA ARG A 128 7.60 -7.10 -4.62
C ARG A 128 6.89 -7.55 -3.37
N VAL A 129 6.08 -8.58 -3.48
CA VAL A 129 5.21 -9.03 -2.39
C VAL A 129 5.93 -10.07 -1.56
N LEU A 130 5.88 -9.91 -0.24
CA LEU A 130 6.38 -10.88 0.70
C LEU A 130 5.61 -12.20 0.55
N ARG A 131 6.33 -13.30 0.42
CA ARG A 131 5.79 -14.65 0.30
C ARG A 131 6.11 -15.45 1.56
N LEU A 132 5.34 -16.48 1.83
CA LEU A 132 5.60 -17.36 2.98
C LEU A 132 6.98 -18.02 2.93
N MET A 133 7.52 -18.25 1.74
CA MET A 133 8.87 -18.79 1.56
C MET A 133 9.99 -17.79 1.92
N ASP A 134 9.69 -16.49 1.95
CA ASP A 134 10.64 -15.42 2.31
C ASP A 134 10.72 -15.22 3.84
N ILE A 135 10.01 -16.06 4.61
CA ILE A 135 9.93 -16.03 6.07
C ILE A 135 10.77 -17.17 6.65
N VAL A 136 11.69 -16.81 7.52
CA VAL A 136 12.57 -17.74 8.23
C VAL A 136 12.37 -17.60 9.72
N PHE A 137 12.18 -18.73 10.42
CA PHE A 137 12.03 -18.78 11.87
C PHE A 137 13.35 -19.18 12.52
N LEU A 138 13.67 -18.54 13.63
CA LEU A 138 14.87 -18.81 14.41
C LEU A 138 14.50 -19.16 15.85
N LEU A 139 15.32 -20.02 16.44
CA LEU A 139 15.33 -20.33 17.87
C LEU A 139 16.77 -20.18 18.36
N LYS A 140 17.00 -19.25 19.28
CA LYS A 140 18.34 -18.91 19.79
C LYS A 140 19.34 -18.61 18.66
N GLY A 141 18.89 -17.89 17.62
CA GLY A 141 19.68 -17.52 16.45
C GLY A 141 19.87 -18.64 15.40
N VAL A 142 19.38 -19.86 15.65
CA VAL A 142 19.48 -20.99 14.72
C VAL A 142 18.18 -21.12 13.93
N VAL A 143 18.31 -21.32 12.61
CA VAL A 143 17.14 -21.51 11.72
C VAL A 143 16.45 -22.84 12.04
N ILE A 144 15.15 -22.76 12.29
CA ILE A 144 14.29 -23.95 12.51
C ILE A 144 13.31 -24.11 11.35
N LYS A 145 12.97 -25.38 11.04
CA LYS A 145 12.03 -25.75 9.97
C LYS A 145 10.84 -26.55 10.50
N LYS A 146 10.93 -27.03 11.73
CA LYS A 146 9.87 -27.77 12.46
C LYS A 146 9.62 -27.05 13.77
N ASP A 147 8.54 -27.37 14.42
CA ASP A 147 8.13 -26.82 15.73
C ASP A 147 8.19 -25.28 15.76
N LEU A 148 7.65 -24.65 14.70
CA LEU A 148 7.74 -23.20 14.47
C LEU A 148 7.14 -22.38 15.62
N MET A 149 6.25 -22.97 16.40
CA MET A 149 5.66 -22.30 17.58
C MET A 149 6.66 -22.06 18.71
N CYS A 150 7.84 -22.74 18.67
CA CYS A 150 8.93 -22.53 19.62
C CYS A 150 9.89 -21.42 19.19
N ALA A 151 9.69 -20.81 18.02
CA ALA A 151 10.55 -19.74 17.51
C ALA A 151 10.53 -18.52 18.45
N ASP A 152 11.71 -17.98 18.71
CA ASP A 152 11.89 -16.73 19.46
C ASP A 152 12.13 -15.52 18.54
N GLU A 153 12.43 -15.75 17.25
CA GLU A 153 12.58 -14.71 16.24
C GLU A 153 12.02 -15.14 14.89
N VAL A 154 11.62 -14.15 14.12
CA VAL A 154 11.31 -14.30 12.70
C VAL A 154 12.14 -13.32 11.87
N MET A 155 12.64 -13.79 10.76
CA MET A 155 13.35 -13.00 9.76
C MET A 155 12.56 -13.02 8.45
N ILE A 156 12.35 -11.85 7.86
CA ILE A 156 11.76 -11.71 6.53
C ILE A 156 12.80 -11.18 5.55
N THR A 157 12.75 -11.67 4.32
CA THR A 157 13.53 -11.13 3.20
C THR A 157 12.60 -10.34 2.30
N LYS A 158 12.84 -9.03 2.18
CA LYS A 158 12.02 -8.15 1.34
C LYS A 158 12.33 -8.37 -0.13
N GLY A 159 11.28 -8.42 -0.94
CA GLY A 159 11.37 -8.39 -2.38
C GLY A 159 11.93 -7.07 -2.93
N LYS A 160 11.98 -6.94 -4.24
CA LYS A 160 12.45 -5.73 -4.94
C LYS A 160 11.64 -4.49 -4.51
N GLN A 161 12.33 -3.43 -4.15
CA GLN A 161 11.74 -2.14 -3.80
C GLN A 161 12.06 -1.09 -4.87
N LYS A 162 11.34 0.03 -4.84
CA LYS A 162 11.54 1.15 -5.78
C LYS A 162 12.96 1.74 -5.75
N ALA A 163 13.66 1.59 -4.63
CA ALA A 163 15.02 2.12 -4.40
C ALA A 163 16.05 1.03 -4.06
N SER A 164 15.70 -0.26 -4.18
CA SER A 164 16.58 -1.38 -3.82
C SER A 164 16.24 -2.60 -4.67
N ASP A 165 17.25 -3.33 -5.11
CA ASP A 165 17.11 -4.56 -5.89
C ASP A 165 16.55 -5.74 -5.10
N GLY A 166 16.22 -5.55 -3.83
CA GLY A 166 15.66 -6.57 -2.94
C GLY A 166 16.73 -7.21 -2.04
N GLY A 167 16.32 -8.24 -1.30
CA GLY A 167 17.23 -8.99 -0.41
C GLY A 167 17.47 -8.36 0.94
N GLU A 168 16.88 -7.20 1.27
CA GLU A 168 16.97 -6.64 2.63
C GLU A 168 16.31 -7.59 3.63
N GLN A 169 17.09 -8.03 4.62
CA GLN A 169 16.60 -8.87 5.70
C GLN A 169 16.26 -8.04 6.93
N ARG A 170 15.13 -8.34 7.55
CA ARG A 170 14.72 -7.75 8.82
C ARG A 170 14.29 -8.83 9.79
N ARG A 171 14.68 -8.65 11.06
CA ARG A 171 14.35 -9.57 12.16
C ARG A 171 13.42 -8.91 13.16
N HIS A 172 12.60 -9.72 13.78
CA HIS A 172 11.72 -9.33 14.88
C HIS A 172 11.64 -10.45 15.89
N SER A 173 11.82 -10.10 17.17
CA SER A 173 11.78 -11.08 18.27
C SER A 173 10.33 -11.31 18.74
N ALA A 174 10.08 -12.49 19.31
CA ALA A 174 8.78 -12.83 19.87
C ALA A 174 8.42 -11.93 21.06
N SER A 175 7.17 -11.51 21.11
CA SER A 175 6.64 -10.77 22.25
C SER A 175 6.20 -11.71 23.36
N LEU A 176 6.77 -11.57 24.55
CA LEU A 176 6.37 -12.30 25.74
C LEU A 176 5.12 -11.70 26.41
N LEU A 177 4.89 -10.39 26.21
CA LEU A 177 3.85 -9.64 26.93
C LEU A 177 2.46 -9.76 26.26
N ASN A 178 2.42 -9.93 24.96
CA ASN A 178 1.16 -10.00 24.23
C ASN A 178 1.25 -11.05 23.11
N LYS A 179 0.65 -12.21 23.37
CA LYS A 179 0.67 -13.35 22.44
C LYS A 179 -0.12 -13.08 21.16
N ASP A 180 -1.19 -12.30 21.25
CA ASP A 180 -2.09 -12.02 20.12
C ASP A 180 -1.47 -11.04 19.13
N LEU A 181 -0.66 -10.09 19.61
CA LEU A 181 0.09 -9.16 18.76
C LEU A 181 1.50 -9.67 18.41
N CYS A 182 1.84 -10.89 18.76
CA CYS A 182 3.15 -11.47 18.48
C CYS A 182 3.24 -11.93 17.03
N VAL A 183 3.93 -11.16 16.19
CA VAL A 183 4.10 -11.47 14.77
C VAL A 183 4.78 -12.82 14.53
N VAL A 184 5.73 -13.22 15.41
CA VAL A 184 6.42 -14.52 15.33
C VAL A 184 5.42 -15.67 15.49
N ARG A 185 4.57 -15.60 16.53
CA ARG A 185 3.56 -16.61 16.83
C ARG A 185 2.51 -16.71 15.72
N ILE A 186 1.98 -15.57 15.27
CA ILE A 186 0.93 -15.55 14.24
C ILE A 186 1.45 -16.06 12.90
N LEU A 187 2.68 -15.69 12.52
CA LEU A 187 3.31 -16.24 11.32
C LEU A 187 3.61 -17.74 11.46
N ALA A 188 4.07 -18.20 12.62
CA ALA A 188 4.30 -19.62 12.87
C ALA A 188 3.00 -20.43 12.73
N LEU A 189 1.89 -19.91 13.28
CA LEU A 189 0.57 -20.51 13.15
C LEU A 189 0.11 -20.55 11.69
N LEU A 190 0.25 -19.45 10.96
CA LEU A 190 -0.11 -19.37 9.54
C LEU A 190 0.67 -20.37 8.69
N VAL A 191 2.01 -20.42 8.86
CA VAL A 191 2.86 -21.34 8.11
C VAL A 191 2.56 -22.81 8.49
N THR A 192 2.22 -23.08 9.74
CA THR A 192 1.83 -24.42 10.17
C THR A 192 0.52 -24.86 9.52
N LYS A 193 -0.48 -23.96 9.44
CA LYS A 193 -1.79 -24.27 8.84
C LYS A 193 -1.75 -24.32 7.30
N LYS A 194 -1.05 -23.40 6.64
CA LYS A 194 -0.96 -23.33 5.15
C LYS A 194 0.15 -24.21 4.55
N GLY A 195 1.17 -24.58 5.32
CA GLY A 195 2.42 -25.12 4.80
C GLY A 195 3.30 -24.04 4.15
N LYS A 196 4.56 -24.36 3.88
CA LYS A 196 5.48 -23.48 3.11
C LYS A 196 5.21 -23.60 1.61
N SER A 197 4.03 -23.22 1.20
CA SER A 197 3.72 -23.04 -0.22
C SER A 197 4.37 -21.74 -0.75
N PRO A 198 4.72 -21.64 -2.04
CA PRO A 198 5.11 -20.38 -2.69
C PRO A 198 3.97 -19.36 -2.75
N GLN A 199 2.87 -19.62 -2.06
CA GLN A 199 1.72 -18.73 -1.99
C GLN A 199 2.06 -17.45 -1.22
N HIS A 200 1.42 -16.37 -1.63
CA HIS A 200 1.55 -15.05 -1.03
C HIS A 200 0.84 -14.97 0.32
N LEU A 201 1.31 -14.06 1.18
CA LEU A 201 0.57 -13.57 2.32
C LEU A 201 -0.72 -12.91 1.88
#